data_771ac717d1e770dba0a466a3807a5d8e
#
_entry.id   771ac717d1e770dba0a466a3807a5d8e
#
_cell.length_a   1.000
_cell.length_b   1.000
_cell.length_c   1.000
_cell.angle_alpha   90.00
_cell.angle_beta   90.00
_cell.angle_gamma   90.00
#
_symmetry.space_group_name_H-M   'P 1'
#
loop_
_entity.id
_entity.type
_entity.pdbx_description
1 polymer ?
#
loop_
_entity_poly.entity_id
_entity_poly.type
_entity_poly.pdbx_seq_one_letter_code
_entity_poly.pdbx_strand_id
1 'polypeptide(L)'
;MTEFKFLTIESLHKLYKQGNVSFPEIINLQIDHIKQVENKIYSLVNFDSEEYLKLSKRHKNEELDQHYINNIPIAVKDLIDVQDLKTEANSESLKNNIAIYDSDVVKTLKSNGSFVGMKTNTHEYAYGAVTPPTKNPWNLNSIPGGSSGGSAAAVASGIAIGALGSDTAGSIREPAALCSVVGFKPTINLISLKGVVPLAWTLDVVGPITKTVTDCAILFSAISNQYDLEKDINYKKDYKLGILSEYFSPMDKSIKKMYQSALSSIEEKYQCSETTSWNIDEVISTIFLILTAESAAFLEEPIKKNPDLFGGDVKQFVQMGSEFSATEYLNAQRARNLIVKSVDQLFD
;
A
#
# COMPACT_ATOMS: atom_id res chain seq x y z
N MET A 1 21.29 10.63 19.30
CA MET A 1 20.66 9.47 18.64
C MET A 1 19.45 9.97 17.86
N THR A 2 19.32 9.65 16.59
CA THR A 2 18.12 10.03 15.81
C THR A 2 16.89 9.37 16.43
N GLU A 3 15.81 10.13 16.67
CA GLU A 3 14.60 9.56 17.23
C GLU A 3 14.03 8.49 16.28
N PHE A 4 13.53 7.39 16.82
CA PHE A 4 13.02 6.23 16.05
C PHE A 4 12.06 6.64 14.93
N LYS A 5 11.15 7.57 15.19
CA LYS A 5 10.12 8.04 14.24
C LYS A 5 10.68 8.62 12.93
N PHE A 6 11.93 9.07 12.92
CA PHE A 6 12.59 9.61 11.72
C PHE A 6 13.45 8.62 10.98
N LEU A 7 13.59 7.39 11.49
CA LEU A 7 14.36 6.37 10.81
C LEU A 7 13.72 6.00 9.47
N THR A 8 14.58 5.82 8.48
CA THR A 8 14.27 5.30 7.15
C THR A 8 14.93 3.94 7.00
N ILE A 9 14.56 3.16 6.00
CA ILE A 9 15.20 1.86 5.70
C ILE A 9 16.70 2.09 5.49
N GLU A 10 17.05 3.05 4.63
CA GLU A 10 18.43 3.38 4.33
C GLU A 10 19.22 3.82 5.57
N SER A 11 18.68 4.71 6.39
CA SER A 11 19.36 5.23 7.58
C SER A 11 19.53 4.14 8.64
N LEU A 12 18.55 3.28 8.85
CA LEU A 12 18.64 2.18 9.79
C LEU A 12 19.66 1.13 9.34
N HIS A 13 19.68 0.79 8.06
CA HIS A 13 20.69 -0.11 7.50
C HIS A 13 22.12 0.43 7.74
N LYS A 14 22.36 1.74 7.54
CA LYS A 14 23.63 2.39 7.85
C LYS A 14 24.01 2.28 9.33
N LEU A 15 23.02 2.46 10.24
CA LEU A 15 23.25 2.31 11.69
C LEU A 15 23.65 0.87 12.06
N TYR A 16 22.99 -0.13 11.46
CA TYR A 16 23.34 -1.54 11.64
C TYR A 16 24.78 -1.84 11.16
N LYS A 17 25.15 -1.40 9.95
CA LYS A 17 26.50 -1.59 9.41
C LYS A 17 27.60 -0.97 10.26
N GLN A 18 27.30 0.13 10.93
CA GLN A 18 28.24 0.83 11.83
C GLN A 18 28.26 0.21 13.24
N GLY A 19 27.41 -0.78 13.53
CA GLY A 19 27.29 -1.35 14.87
C GLY A 19 26.72 -0.37 15.91
N ASN A 20 26.08 0.72 15.49
CA ASN A 20 25.56 1.76 16.35
C ASN A 20 24.23 1.36 17.03
N VAL A 21 23.54 0.40 16.48
CA VAL A 21 22.28 -0.15 17.03
C VAL A 21 22.20 -1.64 16.68
N SER A 22 21.47 -2.38 17.49
CA SER A 22 21.12 -3.78 17.25
C SER A 22 19.65 -3.93 16.90
N PHE A 23 19.26 -5.03 16.27
CA PHE A 23 17.85 -5.32 15.95
C PHE A 23 16.97 -5.34 17.22
N PRO A 24 17.34 -5.97 18.36
CA PRO A 24 16.55 -5.92 19.58
C PRO A 24 16.35 -4.50 20.13
N GLU A 25 17.35 -3.62 20.03
CA GLU A 25 17.22 -2.21 20.45
C GLU A 25 16.21 -1.49 19.58
N ILE A 26 16.23 -1.70 18.26
CA ILE A 26 15.26 -1.11 17.33
C ILE A 26 13.84 -1.59 17.64
N ILE A 27 13.63 -2.87 17.91
CA ILE A 27 12.31 -3.41 18.29
C ILE A 27 11.80 -2.77 19.57
N ASN A 28 12.64 -2.61 20.59
CA ASN A 28 12.25 -1.94 21.83
C ASN A 28 11.90 -0.45 21.61
N LEU A 29 12.72 0.28 20.86
CA LEU A 29 12.43 1.68 20.51
C LEU A 29 11.11 1.81 19.71
N GLN A 30 10.83 0.88 18.82
CA GLN A 30 9.59 0.83 18.07
C GLN A 30 8.38 0.60 18.97
N ILE A 31 8.45 -0.38 19.88
CA ILE A 31 7.39 -0.66 20.87
C ILE A 31 7.12 0.58 21.76
N ASP A 32 8.17 1.25 22.22
CA ASP A 32 8.03 2.44 23.06
C ASP A 32 7.37 3.58 22.28
N HIS A 33 7.72 3.76 21.00
CA HIS A 33 7.06 4.75 20.15
C HIS A 33 5.60 4.41 19.86
N ILE A 34 5.29 3.14 19.56
CA ILE A 34 3.91 2.65 19.35
C ILE A 34 3.04 2.98 20.56
N LYS A 35 3.50 2.69 21.79
CA LYS A 35 2.78 2.99 23.03
C LYS A 35 2.44 4.48 23.21
N GLN A 36 3.25 5.37 22.64
CA GLN A 36 3.04 6.83 22.75
C GLN A 36 2.05 7.38 21.72
N VAL A 37 1.96 6.72 20.55
CA VAL A 37 1.32 7.30 19.37
C VAL A 37 0.07 6.53 18.92
N GLU A 38 0.07 5.20 19.00
CA GLU A 38 -0.94 4.36 18.38
C GLU A 38 -2.36 4.59 18.94
N ASN A 39 -2.48 4.91 20.21
CA ASN A 39 -3.76 5.22 20.85
C ASN A 39 -4.45 6.48 20.30
N LYS A 40 -3.79 7.27 19.46
CA LYS A 40 -4.33 8.44 18.76
C LYS A 40 -4.55 8.19 17.28
N ILE A 41 -3.75 7.31 16.68
CA ILE A 41 -3.69 7.08 15.22
C ILE A 41 -4.55 5.90 14.80
N TYR A 42 -4.60 4.82 15.60
CA TYR A 42 -5.33 3.58 15.29
C TYR A 42 -4.91 2.96 13.95
N SER A 43 -3.61 2.90 13.72
CA SER A 43 -3.03 2.42 12.46
C SER A 43 -2.81 0.91 12.43
N LEU A 44 -2.71 0.28 13.61
CA LEU A 44 -2.43 -1.15 13.75
C LEU A 44 -3.68 -1.96 14.07
N VAL A 45 -3.66 -3.25 13.74
CA VAL A 45 -4.72 -4.21 14.07
C VAL A 45 -4.14 -5.27 15.00
N ASN A 46 -4.87 -5.55 16.09
CA ASN A 46 -4.51 -6.61 17.04
C ASN A 46 -3.05 -6.58 17.51
N PHE A 47 -2.46 -5.38 17.68
CA PHE A 47 -1.07 -5.27 18.11
C PHE A 47 -0.92 -5.58 19.59
N ASP A 48 -0.10 -6.59 19.88
CA ASP A 48 0.35 -6.94 21.21
C ASP A 48 1.87 -6.83 21.30
N SER A 49 2.36 -6.00 22.23
CA SER A 49 3.80 -5.70 22.36
C SER A 49 4.61 -6.90 22.86
N GLU A 50 4.02 -7.78 23.67
CA GLU A 50 4.71 -8.96 24.21
C GLU A 50 4.84 -10.02 23.11
N GLU A 51 3.76 -10.23 22.34
CA GLU A 51 3.77 -11.12 21.19
C GLU A 51 4.74 -10.64 20.11
N TYR A 52 4.72 -9.33 19.81
CA TYR A 52 5.66 -8.71 18.87
C TYR A 52 7.11 -8.92 19.28
N LEU A 53 7.41 -8.69 20.57
CA LEU A 53 8.74 -8.94 21.13
C LEU A 53 9.12 -10.44 21.09
N LYS A 54 8.17 -11.33 21.33
CA LYS A 54 8.38 -12.78 21.23
C LYS A 54 8.66 -13.22 19.79
N LEU A 55 7.94 -12.66 18.82
CA LEU A 55 8.18 -12.90 17.39
C LEU A 55 9.56 -12.39 16.97
N SER A 56 9.94 -11.20 17.42
CA SER A 56 11.24 -10.61 17.09
C SER A 56 12.43 -11.45 17.59
N LYS A 57 12.28 -12.13 18.74
CA LYS A 57 13.31 -13.05 19.27
C LYS A 57 13.48 -14.33 18.45
N ARG A 58 12.49 -14.68 17.63
CA ARG A 58 12.56 -15.83 16.71
C ARG A 58 13.14 -15.45 15.34
N HIS A 59 13.24 -14.14 15.08
CA HIS A 59 13.82 -13.65 13.84
C HIS A 59 15.32 -14.03 13.79
N LYS A 60 15.72 -14.63 12.69
CA LYS A 60 17.13 -14.99 12.48
C LYS A 60 17.87 -13.73 12.03
N ASN A 61 18.78 -13.25 12.89
CA ASN A 61 19.75 -12.24 12.49
C ASN A 61 20.74 -12.88 11.52
N GLU A 62 20.47 -12.80 10.23
CA GLU A 62 21.44 -13.18 9.21
C GLU A 62 22.50 -12.10 9.07
N GLU A 63 23.71 -12.47 8.64
CA GLU A 63 24.81 -11.53 8.47
C GLU A 63 24.39 -10.39 7.52
N LEU A 64 24.65 -9.16 7.93
CA LEU A 64 24.14 -7.90 7.37
C LEU A 64 24.60 -7.58 5.94
N ASP A 65 25.22 -8.52 5.21
CA ASP A 65 26.10 -8.16 4.10
C ASP A 65 25.46 -8.09 2.71
N GLN A 66 24.19 -8.47 2.54
CA GLN A 66 23.68 -8.59 1.16
C GLN A 66 22.44 -7.78 0.80
N HIS A 67 21.55 -7.41 1.75
CA HIS A 67 20.33 -6.69 1.43
C HIS A 67 20.04 -5.52 2.38
N TYR A 68 19.73 -4.35 1.83
CA TYR A 68 19.32 -3.16 2.61
C TYR A 68 18.12 -3.39 3.51
N ILE A 69 17.30 -4.41 3.22
CA ILE A 69 16.09 -4.72 3.97
C ILE A 69 16.36 -5.66 5.17
N ASN A 70 17.57 -6.17 5.31
CA ASN A 70 17.91 -7.14 6.36
C ASN A 70 17.73 -6.51 7.75
N ASN A 71 17.03 -7.22 8.64
CA ASN A 71 16.65 -6.78 9.99
C ASN A 71 15.77 -5.50 10.04
N ILE A 72 15.21 -5.10 8.90
CA ILE A 72 14.25 -3.97 8.89
C ILE A 72 12.85 -4.48 9.23
N PRO A 73 12.18 -3.92 10.27
CA PRO A 73 10.79 -4.27 10.59
C PRO A 73 9.83 -3.59 9.61
N ILE A 74 9.11 -4.42 8.85
CA ILE A 74 8.10 -3.99 7.88
C ILE A 74 6.72 -4.39 8.37
N ALA A 75 5.78 -3.44 8.34
CA ALA A 75 4.37 -3.69 8.61
C ALA A 75 3.63 -4.12 7.33
N VAL A 76 2.57 -4.90 7.47
CA VAL A 76 1.77 -5.32 6.32
C VAL A 76 0.29 -5.09 6.55
N LYS A 77 -0.41 -4.65 5.49
CA LYS A 77 -1.86 -4.46 5.49
C LYS A 77 -2.59 -5.72 5.90
N ASP A 78 -3.68 -5.59 6.64
CA ASP A 78 -4.47 -6.71 7.16
C ASP A 78 -5.33 -7.42 6.11
N LEU A 79 -4.87 -7.47 4.90
CA LEU A 79 -5.31 -8.35 3.81
C LEU A 79 -4.22 -9.35 3.42
N ILE A 80 -2.99 -9.15 3.89
CA ILE A 80 -1.80 -9.90 3.50
C ILE A 80 -1.50 -10.91 4.60
N ASP A 81 -1.53 -12.19 4.26
CA ASP A 81 -1.27 -13.27 5.20
C ASP A 81 0.17 -13.26 5.72
N VAL A 82 0.28 -13.32 7.04
CA VAL A 82 1.51 -13.57 7.77
C VAL A 82 1.26 -14.77 8.66
N GLN A 83 2.04 -15.81 8.50
CA GLN A 83 1.86 -17.05 9.26
C GLN A 83 1.79 -16.78 10.78
N ASP A 84 0.86 -17.44 11.44
CA ASP A 84 0.57 -17.34 12.87
C ASP A 84 -0.02 -15.98 13.33
N LEU A 85 -0.20 -15.00 12.43
CA LEU A 85 -0.90 -13.76 12.72
C LEU A 85 -2.31 -13.77 12.14
N LYS A 86 -3.18 -12.96 12.72
CA LYS A 86 -4.54 -12.77 12.21
C LYS A 86 -4.53 -12.00 10.89
N THR A 87 -5.39 -12.39 9.97
CA THR A 87 -5.77 -11.66 8.77
C THR A 87 -7.29 -11.56 8.76
N GLU A 88 -7.80 -10.45 9.27
CA GLU A 88 -9.24 -10.25 9.51
C GLU A 88 -9.88 -9.31 8.48
N ALA A 89 -9.08 -8.66 7.61
CA ALA A 89 -9.53 -7.73 6.59
C ALA A 89 -10.48 -6.63 7.12
N ASN A 90 -10.35 -6.28 8.41
CA ASN A 90 -11.26 -5.41 9.14
C ASN A 90 -12.74 -5.82 9.04
N SER A 91 -13.04 -7.12 8.99
CA SER A 91 -14.39 -7.67 8.83
C SER A 91 -14.72 -8.69 9.93
N GLU A 92 -15.91 -8.59 10.49
CA GLU A 92 -16.41 -9.60 11.43
C GLU A 92 -16.54 -10.99 10.78
N SER A 93 -16.66 -11.08 9.45
CA SER A 93 -16.74 -12.35 8.72
C SER A 93 -15.43 -13.14 8.73
N LEU A 94 -14.30 -12.48 8.93
CA LEU A 94 -12.97 -13.09 9.08
C LEU A 94 -12.43 -12.98 10.52
N LYS A 95 -13.29 -12.68 11.48
CA LYS A 95 -12.87 -12.57 12.88
C LYS A 95 -12.16 -13.82 13.37
N ASN A 96 -11.00 -13.63 13.99
CA ASN A 96 -10.11 -14.70 14.46
C ASN A 96 -9.54 -15.61 13.35
N ASN A 97 -9.56 -15.19 12.08
CA ASN A 97 -8.90 -15.90 11.01
C ASN A 97 -7.37 -15.78 11.17
N ILE A 98 -6.70 -16.87 11.56
CA ILE A 98 -5.24 -16.94 11.69
C ILE A 98 -4.67 -17.55 10.42
N ALA A 99 -3.74 -16.84 9.79
CA ALA A 99 -3.07 -17.32 8.58
C ALA A 99 -2.16 -18.50 8.90
N ILE A 100 -2.37 -19.62 8.19
CA ILE A 100 -1.57 -20.85 8.38
C ILE A 100 -0.29 -20.86 7.55
N TYR A 101 -0.16 -19.95 6.61
CA TYR A 101 1.00 -19.73 5.75
C TYR A 101 1.27 -18.24 5.57
N ASP A 102 2.52 -17.88 5.32
CA ASP A 102 2.85 -16.56 4.77
C ASP A 102 2.32 -16.46 3.34
N SER A 103 1.82 -15.27 2.96
CA SER A 103 1.65 -14.92 1.55
C SER A 103 2.99 -14.98 0.80
N ASP A 104 2.94 -15.11 -0.52
CA ASP A 104 4.19 -15.19 -1.30
C ASP A 104 5.03 -13.92 -1.14
N VAL A 105 4.40 -12.73 -1.09
CA VAL A 105 5.12 -11.47 -0.88
C VAL A 105 5.80 -11.41 0.50
N VAL A 106 5.16 -11.94 1.54
CA VAL A 106 5.76 -12.01 2.90
C VAL A 106 6.89 -13.03 2.95
N LYS A 107 6.75 -14.19 2.28
CA LYS A 107 7.87 -15.15 2.15
C LYS A 107 9.08 -14.52 1.50
N THR A 108 8.85 -13.81 0.39
CA THR A 108 9.92 -13.09 -0.32
C THR A 108 10.58 -12.06 0.58
N LEU A 109 9.80 -11.26 1.29
CA LEU A 109 10.32 -10.24 2.20
C LEU A 109 11.15 -10.84 3.35
N LYS A 110 10.64 -11.92 3.97
CA LYS A 110 11.35 -12.64 5.02
C LYS A 110 12.61 -13.34 4.51
N SER A 111 12.60 -13.90 3.29
CA SER A 111 13.78 -14.53 2.68
C SER A 111 14.90 -13.53 2.36
N ASN A 112 14.56 -12.24 2.21
CA ASN A 112 15.50 -11.14 2.08
C ASN A 112 15.91 -10.53 3.45
N GLY A 113 15.59 -11.21 4.55
CA GLY A 113 16.03 -10.87 5.90
C GLY A 113 15.18 -9.83 6.63
N SER A 114 14.05 -9.40 6.09
CA SER A 114 13.16 -8.47 6.77
C SER A 114 12.39 -9.15 7.92
N PHE A 115 12.12 -8.39 8.98
CA PHE A 115 11.20 -8.81 10.03
C PHE A 115 9.77 -8.34 9.75
N VAL A 116 8.82 -9.26 9.77
CA VAL A 116 7.38 -8.96 9.59
C VAL A 116 6.63 -9.49 10.81
N GLY A 117 6.07 -8.58 11.61
CA GLY A 117 5.37 -8.93 12.84
C GLY A 117 4.20 -7.99 13.19
N MET A 118 3.88 -7.02 12.32
CA MET A 118 2.80 -6.05 12.54
C MET A 118 1.80 -6.05 11.38
N LYS A 119 0.51 -5.99 11.74
CA LYS A 119 -0.60 -5.83 10.79
C LYS A 119 -1.16 -4.42 10.89
N THR A 120 -1.38 -3.76 9.75
CA THR A 120 -1.93 -2.41 9.68
C THR A 120 -3.39 -2.43 9.26
N ASN A 121 -4.15 -1.48 9.79
CA ASN A 121 -5.58 -1.38 9.53
C ASN A 121 -5.89 -1.11 8.06
N THR A 122 -7.05 -1.56 7.62
CA THR A 122 -7.56 -1.43 6.26
C THR A 122 -9.03 -1.05 6.28
N HIS A 123 -9.56 -0.50 5.20
CA HIS A 123 -11.02 -0.53 4.98
C HIS A 123 -11.47 -1.98 4.82
N GLU A 124 -12.67 -2.31 5.28
CA GLU A 124 -13.21 -3.68 5.21
C GLU A 124 -13.06 -4.23 3.79
N TYR A 125 -12.39 -5.39 3.64
CA TYR A 125 -12.09 -6.05 2.35
C TYR A 125 -11.50 -5.11 1.28
N ALA A 126 -10.85 -4.01 1.67
CA ALA A 126 -10.33 -2.97 0.77
C ALA A 126 -11.39 -2.16 -0.02
N TYR A 127 -12.66 -2.19 0.34
CA TYR A 127 -13.77 -1.62 -0.44
C TYR A 127 -13.91 -0.10 -0.40
N GLY A 128 -13.10 0.65 0.31
CA GLY A 128 -13.32 2.09 0.44
C GLY A 128 -12.06 2.94 0.48
N ALA A 129 -12.29 4.23 0.29
CA ALA A 129 -11.28 5.29 0.32
C ALA A 129 -11.03 5.87 1.73
N VAL A 130 -11.61 5.27 2.77
CA VAL A 130 -11.41 5.62 4.17
C VAL A 130 -11.02 4.38 4.96
N THR A 131 -10.36 4.52 6.08
CA THR A 131 -9.87 3.39 6.88
C THR A 131 -10.25 3.59 8.35
N PRO A 132 -11.54 3.46 8.71
CA PRO A 132 -11.92 3.64 10.10
C PRO A 132 -11.37 2.49 10.98
N PRO A 133 -10.95 2.77 12.23
CA PRO A 133 -10.95 4.05 12.92
C PRO A 133 -9.67 4.89 12.72
N THR A 134 -8.79 4.52 11.81
CA THR A 134 -7.47 5.15 11.59
C THR A 134 -7.60 6.65 11.33
N LYS A 135 -6.71 7.42 11.92
CA LYS A 135 -6.64 8.88 11.79
C LYS A 135 -5.42 9.30 10.97
N ASN A 136 -5.55 10.44 10.30
CA ASN A 136 -4.41 11.06 9.63
C ASN A 136 -3.44 11.64 10.67
N PRO A 137 -2.15 11.27 10.69
CA PRO A 137 -1.19 11.75 11.68
C PRO A 137 -0.95 13.27 11.66
N TRP A 138 -1.20 13.90 10.53
CA TRP A 138 -1.06 15.36 10.37
C TRP A 138 -2.25 16.14 10.94
N ASN A 139 -3.43 15.53 10.89
CA ASN A 139 -4.66 16.11 11.46
C ASN A 139 -5.61 14.97 11.87
N LEU A 140 -5.73 14.76 13.17
CA LEU A 140 -6.54 13.67 13.74
C LEU A 140 -8.06 13.77 13.43
N ASN A 141 -8.52 14.91 12.89
CA ASN A 141 -9.89 15.09 12.42
C ASN A 141 -10.07 14.75 10.94
N SER A 142 -9.00 14.42 10.24
CA SER A 142 -8.99 14.06 8.83
C SER A 142 -8.78 12.55 8.66
N ILE A 143 -9.26 12.02 7.53
CA ILE A 143 -9.05 10.64 7.14
C ILE A 143 -7.60 10.42 6.67
N PRO A 144 -7.04 9.22 6.84
CA PRO A 144 -5.73 8.88 6.29
C PRO A 144 -5.80 8.49 4.80
N GLY A 145 -7.02 8.41 4.23
CA GLY A 145 -7.26 7.74 2.96
C GLY A 145 -7.48 6.23 3.12
N GLY A 146 -7.64 5.54 2.02
CA GLY A 146 -7.91 4.11 2.00
C GLY A 146 -7.70 3.45 0.64
N SER A 147 -7.77 2.17 0.69
CA SER A 147 -8.01 1.25 1.80
C SER A 147 -6.76 0.93 2.64
N SER A 148 -5.51 1.27 2.23
CA SER A 148 -4.29 1.05 3.00
C SER A 148 -3.97 2.22 3.96
N GLY A 149 -5.01 2.86 4.54
CA GLY A 149 -4.84 4.02 5.43
C GLY A 149 -4.04 3.72 6.68
N GLY A 150 -4.18 2.53 7.27
CA GLY A 150 -3.37 2.09 8.39
C GLY A 150 -1.87 2.01 8.04
N SER A 151 -1.53 1.46 6.86
CA SER A 151 -0.14 1.39 6.39
C SER A 151 0.47 2.78 6.20
N ALA A 152 -0.26 3.69 5.55
CA ALA A 152 0.21 5.06 5.32
C ALA A 152 0.33 5.86 6.63
N ALA A 153 -0.66 5.76 7.52
CA ALA A 153 -0.64 6.43 8.83
C ALA A 153 0.48 5.89 9.73
N ALA A 154 0.73 4.57 9.74
CA ALA A 154 1.82 3.96 10.50
C ALA A 154 3.20 4.47 10.04
N VAL A 155 3.40 4.59 8.73
CA VAL A 155 4.66 5.13 8.17
C VAL A 155 4.79 6.62 8.46
N ALA A 156 3.75 7.41 8.25
CA ALA A 156 3.75 8.86 8.46
C ALA A 156 3.97 9.24 9.94
N SER A 157 3.39 8.48 10.88
CA SER A 157 3.57 8.68 12.32
C SER A 157 4.89 8.13 12.84
N GLY A 158 5.65 7.39 12.04
CA GLY A 158 6.89 6.72 12.45
C GLY A 158 6.69 5.43 13.23
N ILE A 159 5.48 4.91 13.34
CA ILE A 159 5.18 3.60 13.93
C ILE A 159 5.84 2.49 13.10
N ALA A 160 5.76 2.58 11.80
CA ALA A 160 6.45 1.68 10.87
C ALA A 160 7.57 2.41 10.11
N ILE A 161 8.68 1.73 9.87
CA ILE A 161 9.79 2.22 9.02
C ILE A 161 9.38 2.15 7.56
N GLY A 162 8.71 1.09 7.17
CA GLY A 162 8.05 0.87 5.90
C GLY A 162 6.87 -0.06 6.05
N ALA A 163 5.96 -0.06 5.08
CA ALA A 163 4.79 -0.92 5.09
C ALA A 163 4.45 -1.42 3.68
N LEU A 164 3.72 -2.56 3.62
CA LEU A 164 3.05 -3.01 2.41
C LEU A 164 1.56 -2.65 2.46
N GLY A 165 1.05 -2.21 1.32
CA GLY A 165 -0.38 -2.00 1.07
C GLY A 165 -0.86 -2.80 -0.13
N SER A 166 -2.16 -2.68 -0.46
CA SER A 166 -2.74 -3.15 -1.73
C SER A 166 -3.41 -2.00 -2.46
N ASP A 167 -3.40 -2.04 -3.79
CA ASP A 167 -3.97 -1.00 -4.66
C ASP A 167 -4.77 -1.65 -5.78
N THR A 168 -6.06 -1.40 -5.82
CA THR A 168 -6.97 -1.84 -6.88
C THR A 168 -7.36 -0.68 -7.78
N ALA A 169 -7.70 0.47 -7.17
CA ALA A 169 -8.10 1.70 -7.86
C ALA A 169 -7.47 2.96 -7.24
N GLY A 170 -6.41 2.82 -6.39
CA GLY A 170 -5.74 3.94 -5.74
C GLY A 170 -5.30 3.66 -4.30
N SER A 171 -5.61 2.47 -3.75
CA SER A 171 -5.54 2.20 -2.30
C SER A 171 -4.14 2.11 -1.67
N ILE A 172 -3.06 2.27 -2.41
CA ILE A 172 -1.71 2.61 -1.94
C ILE A 172 -1.45 4.10 -2.12
N ARG A 173 -1.72 4.60 -3.33
CA ARG A 173 -1.35 5.94 -3.80
C ARG A 173 -2.14 7.04 -3.08
N GLU A 174 -3.44 6.85 -2.93
CA GLU A 174 -4.33 7.80 -2.25
C GLU A 174 -3.94 8.00 -0.77
N PRO A 175 -3.89 6.96 0.08
CA PRO A 175 -3.52 7.16 1.47
C PRO A 175 -2.07 7.64 1.64
N ALA A 176 -1.15 7.25 0.75
CA ALA A 176 0.21 7.79 0.76
C ALA A 176 0.22 9.30 0.48
N ALA A 177 -0.56 9.78 -0.49
CA ALA A 177 -0.70 11.20 -0.78
C ALA A 177 -1.31 11.97 0.40
N LEU A 178 -2.39 11.46 1.00
CA LEU A 178 -3.07 12.12 2.13
C LEU A 178 -2.23 12.12 3.42
N CYS A 179 -1.37 11.12 3.61
CA CYS A 179 -0.46 11.04 4.75
C CYS A 179 0.95 11.59 4.47
N SER A 180 1.19 12.20 3.30
CA SER A 180 2.49 12.77 2.89
C SER A 180 3.66 11.78 2.99
N VAL A 181 3.44 10.58 2.48
CA VAL A 181 4.44 9.51 2.34
C VAL A 181 4.51 9.03 0.89
N VAL A 182 5.48 8.20 0.56
CA VAL A 182 5.65 7.64 -0.78
C VAL A 182 4.88 6.35 -0.89
N GLY A 183 3.96 6.27 -1.87
CA GLY A 183 3.25 5.04 -2.22
C GLY A 183 3.50 4.66 -3.67
N PHE A 184 3.92 3.44 -3.92
CA PHE A 184 4.21 2.93 -5.25
C PHE A 184 3.33 1.74 -5.60
N LYS A 185 2.58 1.88 -6.69
CA LYS A 185 1.80 0.81 -7.28
C LYS A 185 2.61 0.14 -8.40
N PRO A 186 3.15 -1.08 -8.19
CA PRO A 186 3.83 -1.83 -9.24
C PRO A 186 2.92 -2.15 -10.43
N THR A 187 3.53 -2.63 -11.51
CA THR A 187 2.80 -3.21 -12.64
C THR A 187 1.98 -4.42 -12.19
N ILE A 188 0.77 -4.56 -12.71
CA ILE A 188 -0.12 -5.70 -12.44
C ILE A 188 0.62 -7.01 -12.77
N ASN A 189 0.43 -8.02 -11.93
CA ASN A 189 1.06 -9.35 -11.99
C ASN A 189 2.59 -9.37 -11.73
N LEU A 190 3.21 -8.26 -11.37
CA LEU A 190 4.63 -8.26 -11.04
C LEU A 190 4.90 -8.87 -9.65
N ILE A 191 4.01 -8.61 -8.70
CA ILE A 191 4.06 -9.18 -7.34
C ILE A 191 2.93 -10.21 -7.20
N SER A 192 3.26 -11.39 -6.67
CA SER A 192 2.27 -12.45 -6.43
C SER A 192 1.21 -11.99 -5.43
N LEU A 193 -0.06 -12.27 -5.72
CA LEU A 193 -1.21 -12.04 -4.84
C LEU A 193 -1.61 -13.29 -4.04
N LYS A 194 -0.86 -14.37 -4.12
CA LYS A 194 -1.17 -15.59 -3.37
C LYS A 194 -1.01 -15.35 -1.87
N GLY A 195 -2.09 -15.62 -1.11
CA GLY A 195 -2.18 -15.31 0.31
C GLY A 195 -2.53 -13.83 0.60
N VAL A 196 -3.16 -13.17 -0.37
CA VAL A 196 -3.75 -11.83 -0.20
C VAL A 196 -5.25 -11.94 -0.37
N VAL A 197 -6.03 -11.41 0.57
CA VAL A 197 -7.50 -11.33 0.46
C VAL A 197 -7.85 -10.40 -0.70
N PRO A 198 -8.58 -10.89 -1.73
CA PRO A 198 -8.82 -10.11 -2.93
C PRO A 198 -9.92 -9.06 -2.75
N LEU A 199 -9.80 -7.97 -3.50
CA LEU A 199 -10.90 -7.08 -3.83
C LEU A 199 -11.35 -7.32 -5.28
N ALA A 200 -10.42 -7.17 -6.23
CA ALA A 200 -10.63 -7.47 -7.65
C ALA A 200 -9.31 -8.00 -8.24
N TRP A 201 -9.20 -9.31 -8.36
CA TRP A 201 -7.93 -10.01 -8.66
C TRP A 201 -7.27 -9.61 -9.98
N THR A 202 -8.04 -9.09 -10.96
CA THR A 202 -7.44 -8.60 -12.22
C THR A 202 -6.91 -7.16 -12.13
N LEU A 203 -7.21 -6.46 -11.02
CA LEU A 203 -6.80 -5.07 -10.76
C LEU A 203 -5.85 -4.96 -9.57
N ASP A 204 -5.94 -5.86 -8.61
CA ASP A 204 -5.20 -5.81 -7.35
C ASP A 204 -3.68 -5.87 -7.57
N VAL A 205 -2.98 -5.09 -6.78
CA VAL A 205 -1.51 -5.06 -6.71
C VAL A 205 -1.09 -4.88 -5.26
N VAL A 206 -0.03 -5.56 -4.82
CA VAL A 206 0.67 -5.27 -3.57
C VAL A 206 1.88 -4.39 -3.86
N GLY A 207 2.11 -3.39 -3.00
CA GLY A 207 3.25 -2.50 -3.17
C GLY A 207 3.65 -1.75 -1.90
N PRO A 208 4.82 -1.06 -1.93
CA PRO A 208 5.40 -0.39 -0.79
C PRO A 208 4.77 0.95 -0.46
N ILE A 209 4.78 1.27 0.83
CA ILE A 209 4.51 2.61 1.40
C ILE A 209 5.68 2.94 2.33
N THR A 210 6.37 4.06 2.09
CA THR A 210 7.60 4.43 2.79
C THR A 210 7.74 5.95 2.96
N LYS A 211 8.70 6.40 3.76
CA LYS A 211 8.96 7.84 3.97
C LYS A 211 9.69 8.49 2.79
N THR A 212 10.54 7.76 2.09
CA THR A 212 11.39 8.28 1.00
C THR A 212 11.27 7.44 -0.25
N VAL A 213 11.60 8.03 -1.41
CA VAL A 213 11.65 7.32 -2.70
C VAL A 213 12.73 6.23 -2.69
N THR A 214 13.87 6.50 -2.04
CA THR A 214 14.95 5.51 -1.88
C THR A 214 14.46 4.29 -1.12
N ASP A 215 13.79 4.47 0.02
CA ASP A 215 13.22 3.35 0.79
C ASP A 215 12.16 2.60 -0.01
N CYS A 216 11.35 3.33 -0.81
CA CYS A 216 10.35 2.73 -1.67
C CYS A 216 11.00 1.80 -2.71
N ALA A 217 12.08 2.25 -3.32
CA ALA A 217 12.85 1.46 -4.26
C ALA A 217 13.47 0.22 -3.60
N ILE A 218 14.07 0.37 -2.41
CA ILE A 218 14.62 -0.74 -1.63
C ILE A 218 13.54 -1.77 -1.30
N LEU A 219 12.41 -1.33 -0.75
CA LEU A 219 11.33 -2.24 -0.35
C LEU A 219 10.68 -2.92 -1.57
N PHE A 220 10.53 -2.20 -2.70
CA PHE A 220 10.05 -2.77 -3.94
C PHE A 220 11.00 -3.86 -4.48
N SER A 221 12.30 -3.59 -4.48
CA SER A 221 13.32 -4.57 -4.86
C SER A 221 13.21 -5.84 -4.00
N ALA A 222 13.06 -5.66 -2.69
CA ALA A 222 12.96 -6.76 -1.73
C ALA A 222 11.72 -7.65 -1.90
N ILE A 223 10.63 -7.14 -2.48
CA ILE A 223 9.38 -7.91 -2.69
C ILE A 223 9.24 -8.44 -4.11
N SER A 224 9.97 -7.89 -5.08
CA SER A 224 9.83 -8.28 -6.50
C SER A 224 10.77 -9.39 -6.94
N ASN A 225 11.89 -9.60 -6.25
CA ASN A 225 12.99 -10.50 -6.65
C ASN A 225 13.55 -10.28 -8.07
N GLN A 226 13.17 -9.17 -8.74
CA GLN A 226 13.46 -8.97 -10.16
C GLN A 226 14.43 -7.82 -10.44
N TYR A 227 14.70 -6.97 -9.43
CA TYR A 227 15.47 -5.75 -9.62
C TYR A 227 16.60 -5.63 -8.62
N ASP A 228 17.80 -5.45 -9.11
CA ASP A 228 18.94 -4.95 -8.35
C ASP A 228 18.96 -3.41 -8.50
N LEU A 229 18.07 -2.76 -7.73
CA LEU A 229 17.89 -1.30 -7.82
C LEU A 229 19.14 -0.52 -7.43
N GLU A 230 20.07 -1.14 -6.68
CA GLU A 230 21.38 -0.50 -6.40
C GLU A 230 22.16 -0.24 -7.68
N LYS A 231 22.00 -1.10 -8.70
CA LYS A 231 22.67 -0.96 -10.00
C LYS A 231 21.86 -0.16 -11.02
N ASP A 232 20.51 -0.15 -10.88
CA ASP A 232 19.61 0.35 -11.90
C ASP A 232 19.05 1.76 -11.64
N ILE A 233 19.32 2.38 -10.47
CA ILE A 233 18.97 3.79 -10.21
C ILE A 233 19.93 4.70 -11.01
N ASN A 234 19.84 4.64 -12.32
CA ASN A 234 20.46 5.62 -13.21
C ASN A 234 19.44 6.73 -13.47
N TYR A 235 19.64 7.86 -12.81
CA TYR A 235 18.89 9.08 -13.13
C TYR A 235 19.22 9.52 -14.56
N LYS A 236 18.36 9.15 -15.52
CA LYS A 236 18.40 9.79 -16.84
C LYS A 236 18.05 11.26 -16.64
N LYS A 237 18.85 12.16 -17.22
CA LYS A 237 18.62 13.62 -17.12
C LYS A 237 17.60 14.13 -18.15
N ASP A 238 17.27 13.34 -19.16
CA ASP A 238 16.52 13.77 -20.34
C ASP A 238 15.13 13.12 -20.43
N TYR A 239 14.35 13.19 -19.32
CA TYR A 239 12.95 12.79 -19.38
C TYR A 239 12.11 13.88 -20.04
N LYS A 240 11.22 13.47 -20.95
CA LYS A 240 10.09 14.28 -21.41
C LYS A 240 8.87 13.93 -20.54
N LEU A 241 8.21 14.92 -20.01
CA LEU A 241 7.08 14.73 -19.11
C LEU A 241 5.78 15.20 -19.78
N GLY A 242 4.80 14.31 -19.85
CA GLY A 242 3.44 14.64 -20.26
C GLY A 242 2.64 15.18 -19.08
N ILE A 243 1.94 16.30 -19.26
CA ILE A 243 1.07 16.89 -18.25
C ILE A 243 -0.37 16.69 -18.64
N LEU A 244 -1.13 16.02 -17.79
CA LEU A 244 -2.55 15.75 -17.96
C LEU A 244 -3.38 16.84 -17.26
N SER A 245 -3.29 18.10 -17.73
CA SER A 245 -3.88 19.26 -17.06
C SER A 245 -5.41 19.18 -16.87
N GLU A 246 -6.11 18.48 -17.77
CA GLU A 246 -7.55 18.26 -17.71
C GLU A 246 -8.03 17.49 -16.46
N TYR A 247 -7.19 16.63 -15.88
CA TYR A 247 -7.52 15.89 -14.65
C TYR A 247 -7.47 16.75 -13.39
N PHE A 248 -6.86 17.92 -13.48
CA PHE A 248 -6.66 18.82 -12.37
C PHE A 248 -7.67 19.97 -12.31
N SER A 249 -8.74 19.88 -13.08
CA SER A 249 -9.88 20.80 -13.04
C SER A 249 -11.18 20.04 -12.76
N PRO A 250 -11.92 20.29 -11.66
CA PRO A 250 -11.82 21.40 -10.72
C PRO A 250 -11.01 21.03 -9.46
N MET A 251 -10.09 21.89 -9.05
CA MET A 251 -9.38 21.77 -7.76
C MET A 251 -9.77 22.91 -6.82
N ASP A 252 -9.73 22.61 -5.50
CA ASP A 252 -9.70 23.66 -4.50
C ASP A 252 -8.53 24.63 -4.77
N LYS A 253 -8.74 25.93 -4.49
CA LYS A 253 -7.76 26.98 -4.78
C LYS A 253 -6.40 26.76 -4.10
N SER A 254 -6.40 26.22 -2.89
CA SER A 254 -5.18 25.92 -2.13
C SER A 254 -4.41 24.77 -2.78
N ILE A 255 -5.09 23.70 -3.19
CA ILE A 255 -4.49 22.56 -3.89
C ILE A 255 -3.97 22.99 -5.25
N LYS A 256 -4.74 23.80 -6.01
CA LYS A 256 -4.31 24.34 -7.32
C LYS A 256 -3.01 25.14 -7.21
N LYS A 257 -2.88 25.98 -6.16
CA LYS A 257 -1.65 26.76 -5.93
C LYS A 257 -0.44 25.87 -5.65
N MET A 258 -0.62 24.83 -4.81
CA MET A 258 0.45 23.86 -4.51
C MET A 258 0.85 23.07 -5.76
N TYR A 259 -0.12 22.62 -6.54
CA TYR A 259 0.13 21.92 -7.82
C TYR A 259 0.91 22.80 -8.80
N GLN A 260 0.50 24.04 -9.00
CA GLN A 260 1.19 24.98 -9.88
C GLN A 260 2.64 25.25 -9.44
N SER A 261 2.87 25.40 -8.13
CA SER A 261 4.23 25.56 -7.59
C SER A 261 5.09 24.33 -7.83
N ALA A 262 4.55 23.13 -7.63
CA ALA A 262 5.27 21.89 -7.90
C ALA A 262 5.57 21.73 -9.41
N LEU A 263 4.59 22.03 -10.27
CA LEU A 263 4.74 21.98 -11.73
C LEU A 263 5.84 22.93 -12.20
N SER A 264 5.84 24.19 -11.76
CA SER A 264 6.90 25.14 -12.11
C SER A 264 8.30 24.64 -11.74
N SER A 265 8.44 24.00 -10.56
CA SER A 265 9.73 23.43 -10.15
C SER A 265 10.16 22.23 -11.01
N ILE A 266 9.22 21.52 -11.61
CA ILE A 266 9.48 20.42 -12.55
C ILE A 266 9.87 20.96 -13.91
N GLU A 267 9.15 21.97 -14.41
CA GLU A 267 9.39 22.64 -15.70
C GLU A 267 10.77 23.32 -15.79
N GLU A 268 11.32 23.77 -14.65
CA GLU A 268 12.70 24.26 -14.58
C GLU A 268 13.77 23.19 -14.87
N LYS A 269 13.44 21.92 -14.72
CA LYS A 269 14.40 20.80 -14.79
C LYS A 269 14.18 19.86 -15.96
N TYR A 270 12.95 19.76 -16.44
CA TYR A 270 12.54 18.78 -17.43
C TYR A 270 11.75 19.44 -18.55
N GLN A 271 11.84 18.88 -19.75
CA GLN A 271 10.97 19.26 -20.85
C GLN A 271 9.56 18.73 -20.55
N CYS A 272 8.60 19.65 -20.40
CA CYS A 272 7.20 19.34 -20.18
C CYS A 272 6.36 19.70 -21.40
N SER A 273 5.34 18.91 -21.69
CA SER A 273 4.34 19.20 -22.70
C SER A 273 2.95 18.80 -22.22
N GLU A 274 1.94 19.61 -22.52
CA GLU A 274 0.57 19.18 -22.31
C GLU A 274 0.25 18.00 -23.22
N THR A 275 -0.40 17.01 -22.66
CA THR A 275 -0.89 15.86 -23.41
C THR A 275 -2.38 15.67 -23.14
N THR A 276 -3.11 15.24 -24.14
CA THR A 276 -4.52 14.88 -24.03
C THR A 276 -4.62 13.43 -23.64
N SER A 277 -5.59 13.13 -22.79
CA SER A 277 -5.81 11.80 -22.31
C SER A 277 -7.07 11.18 -22.92
N TRP A 278 -7.35 10.00 -22.46
CA TRP A 278 -8.61 9.28 -22.66
C TRP A 278 -9.74 9.91 -21.84
N ASN A 279 -11.00 9.57 -22.16
CA ASN A 279 -12.15 9.99 -21.39
C ASN A 279 -12.09 9.37 -19.97
N ILE A 280 -11.93 10.23 -18.95
CA ILE A 280 -11.82 9.78 -17.55
C ILE A 280 -13.10 9.06 -17.07
N ASP A 281 -14.27 9.49 -17.51
CA ASP A 281 -15.54 8.88 -17.09
C ASP A 281 -15.64 7.44 -17.64
N GLU A 282 -15.14 7.19 -18.85
CA GLU A 282 -15.05 5.85 -19.42
C GLU A 282 -14.08 4.98 -18.64
N VAL A 283 -12.92 5.52 -18.25
CA VAL A 283 -11.94 4.81 -17.41
C VAL A 283 -12.55 4.45 -16.06
N ILE A 284 -13.18 5.41 -15.37
CA ILE A 284 -13.81 5.20 -14.07
C ILE A 284 -14.92 4.15 -14.16
N SER A 285 -15.81 4.28 -15.15
CA SER A 285 -16.92 3.35 -15.34
C SER A 285 -16.42 1.92 -15.64
N THR A 286 -15.39 1.80 -16.46
CA THR A 286 -14.77 0.51 -16.80
C THR A 286 -14.16 -0.16 -15.57
N ILE A 287 -13.35 0.59 -14.78
CA ILE A 287 -12.74 0.09 -13.56
C ILE A 287 -13.81 -0.30 -12.54
N PHE A 288 -14.81 0.55 -12.35
CA PHE A 288 -15.87 0.33 -11.37
C PHE A 288 -16.66 -0.96 -11.66
N LEU A 289 -17.01 -1.20 -12.93
CA LEU A 289 -17.72 -2.42 -13.34
C LEU A 289 -16.85 -3.67 -13.08
N ILE A 290 -15.58 -3.65 -13.47
CA ILE A 290 -14.67 -4.79 -13.25
C ILE A 290 -14.51 -5.05 -11.75
N LEU A 291 -14.24 -4.02 -10.96
CA LEU A 291 -14.03 -4.10 -9.53
C LEU A 291 -15.25 -4.70 -8.82
N THR A 292 -16.45 -4.16 -9.07
CA THR A 292 -17.66 -4.60 -8.39
C THR A 292 -18.08 -6.00 -8.81
N ALA A 293 -17.94 -6.37 -10.09
CA ALA A 293 -18.26 -7.71 -10.58
C ALA A 293 -17.33 -8.78 -9.98
N GLU A 294 -16.02 -8.51 -9.93
CA GLU A 294 -15.06 -9.43 -9.30
C GLU A 294 -15.25 -9.54 -7.79
N SER A 295 -15.56 -8.43 -7.14
CA SER A 295 -15.93 -8.40 -5.73
C SER A 295 -17.16 -9.25 -5.44
N ALA A 296 -18.20 -9.13 -6.27
CA ALA A 296 -19.41 -9.93 -6.13
C ALA A 296 -19.12 -11.43 -6.30
N ALA A 297 -18.31 -11.79 -7.29
CA ALA A 297 -17.90 -13.18 -7.47
C ALA A 297 -17.18 -13.78 -6.26
N PHE A 298 -16.52 -12.94 -5.43
CA PHE A 298 -15.84 -13.39 -4.22
C PHE A 298 -16.75 -13.40 -2.98
N LEU A 299 -17.59 -12.36 -2.77
CA LEU A 299 -18.29 -12.14 -1.50
C LEU A 299 -19.80 -12.35 -1.54
N GLU A 300 -20.43 -12.52 -2.70
CA GLU A 300 -21.89 -12.65 -2.80
C GLU A 300 -22.44 -13.81 -1.94
N GLU A 301 -21.87 -15.00 -2.06
CA GLU A 301 -22.30 -16.16 -1.30
C GLU A 301 -22.01 -16.06 0.22
N PRO A 302 -20.83 -15.61 0.68
CA PRO A 302 -20.62 -15.27 2.08
C PRO A 302 -21.62 -14.27 2.65
N ILE A 303 -21.92 -13.19 1.94
CA ILE A 303 -22.88 -12.16 2.36
C ILE A 303 -24.31 -12.73 2.43
N LYS A 304 -24.75 -13.52 1.44
CA LYS A 304 -26.08 -14.16 1.46
C LYS A 304 -26.25 -15.07 2.68
N LYS A 305 -25.19 -15.79 3.08
CA LYS A 305 -25.23 -16.69 4.24
C LYS A 305 -25.26 -15.96 5.58
N ASN A 306 -24.49 -14.89 5.72
CA ASN A 306 -24.31 -14.18 6.99
C ASN A 306 -24.22 -12.65 6.77
N PRO A 307 -25.31 -11.98 6.36
CA PRO A 307 -25.28 -10.56 5.97
C PRO A 307 -24.88 -9.60 7.09
N ASP A 308 -25.10 -9.99 8.35
CA ASP A 308 -24.80 -9.15 9.52
C ASP A 308 -23.31 -9.06 9.84
N LEU A 309 -22.49 -9.93 9.24
CA LEU A 309 -21.04 -9.93 9.42
C LEU A 309 -20.30 -8.95 8.48
N PHE A 310 -21.03 -8.24 7.60
CA PHE A 310 -20.46 -7.35 6.60
C PHE A 310 -21.01 -5.94 6.73
N GLY A 311 -20.15 -4.95 6.50
CA GLY A 311 -20.53 -3.53 6.46
C GLY A 311 -21.54 -3.20 5.37
N GLY A 312 -22.30 -2.11 5.57
CA GLY A 312 -23.34 -1.71 4.64
C GLY A 312 -22.80 -1.32 3.26
N ASP A 313 -21.66 -0.66 3.22
CA ASP A 313 -20.94 -0.27 2.01
C ASP A 313 -20.43 -1.49 1.23
N VAL A 314 -19.81 -2.47 1.88
CA VAL A 314 -19.38 -3.72 1.25
C VAL A 314 -20.58 -4.44 0.62
N LYS A 315 -21.70 -4.58 1.38
CA LYS A 315 -22.93 -5.21 0.86
C LYS A 315 -23.46 -4.50 -0.37
N GLN A 316 -23.47 -3.16 -0.34
CA GLN A 316 -23.97 -2.36 -1.47
C GLN A 316 -23.12 -2.56 -2.72
N PHE A 317 -21.79 -2.52 -2.59
CA PHE A 317 -20.87 -2.75 -3.70
C PHE A 317 -21.04 -4.15 -4.31
N VAL A 318 -21.11 -5.17 -3.47
CA VAL A 318 -21.31 -6.55 -3.91
C VAL A 318 -22.66 -6.73 -4.62
N GLN A 319 -23.75 -6.14 -4.08
CA GLN A 319 -25.05 -6.17 -4.72
C GLN A 319 -25.00 -5.54 -6.12
N MET A 320 -24.37 -4.37 -6.27
CA MET A 320 -24.21 -3.71 -7.57
C MET A 320 -23.45 -4.59 -8.56
N GLY A 321 -22.38 -5.26 -8.09
CA GLY A 321 -21.60 -6.14 -8.92
C GLY A 321 -22.33 -7.41 -9.37
N SER A 322 -23.27 -7.91 -8.56
CA SER A 322 -24.10 -9.08 -8.87
C SER A 322 -25.15 -8.82 -9.97
N GLU A 323 -25.44 -7.55 -10.24
CA GLU A 323 -26.41 -7.17 -11.28
C GLU A 323 -25.78 -7.14 -12.69
N PHE A 324 -24.46 -7.15 -12.80
CA PHE A 324 -23.79 -7.15 -14.10
C PHE A 324 -23.76 -8.54 -14.75
N SER A 325 -24.10 -8.57 -16.03
CA SER A 325 -24.02 -9.78 -16.84
C SER A 325 -22.56 -10.12 -17.20
N ALA A 326 -22.31 -11.39 -17.52
CA ALA A 326 -21.02 -11.83 -18.05
C ALA A 326 -20.63 -11.06 -19.33
N THR A 327 -21.60 -10.68 -20.17
CA THR A 327 -21.36 -9.90 -21.39
C THR A 327 -20.87 -8.48 -21.06
N GLU A 328 -21.45 -7.81 -20.06
CA GLU A 328 -21.01 -6.48 -19.63
C GLU A 328 -19.61 -6.54 -19.05
N TYR A 329 -19.32 -7.52 -18.21
CA TYR A 329 -17.98 -7.73 -17.67
C TYR A 329 -16.92 -7.97 -18.78
N LEU A 330 -17.22 -8.82 -19.77
CA LEU A 330 -16.32 -9.07 -20.89
C LEU A 330 -16.11 -7.81 -21.75
N ASN A 331 -17.15 -7.00 -21.94
CA ASN A 331 -17.02 -5.73 -22.64
C ASN A 331 -16.16 -4.72 -21.87
N ALA A 332 -16.30 -4.67 -20.55
CA ALA A 332 -15.45 -3.84 -19.71
C ALA A 332 -13.97 -4.26 -19.77
N GLN A 333 -13.66 -5.57 -19.77
CA GLN A 333 -12.30 -6.06 -19.95
C GLN A 333 -11.74 -5.71 -21.35
N ARG A 334 -12.57 -5.71 -22.39
CA ARG A 334 -12.17 -5.24 -23.73
C ARG A 334 -11.90 -3.73 -23.74
N ALA A 335 -12.78 -2.93 -23.13
CA ALA A 335 -12.60 -1.50 -23.00
C ALA A 335 -11.30 -1.17 -22.24
N ARG A 336 -11.02 -1.86 -21.13
CA ARG A 336 -9.76 -1.76 -20.39
C ARG A 336 -8.54 -1.97 -21.29
N ASN A 337 -8.56 -3.01 -22.12
CA ASN A 337 -7.44 -3.29 -23.05
C ASN A 337 -7.25 -2.19 -24.09
N LEU A 338 -8.32 -1.54 -24.55
CA LEU A 338 -8.23 -0.38 -25.45
C LEU A 338 -7.65 0.84 -24.75
N ILE A 339 -8.10 1.10 -23.51
CA ILE A 339 -7.56 2.19 -22.68
C ILE A 339 -6.06 1.98 -22.43
N VAL A 340 -5.62 0.79 -22.05
CA VAL A 340 -4.20 0.47 -21.85
C VAL A 340 -3.40 0.76 -23.11
N LYS A 341 -3.84 0.30 -24.27
CA LYS A 341 -3.16 0.58 -25.55
C LYS A 341 -3.08 2.07 -25.87
N SER A 342 -4.14 2.84 -25.58
CA SER A 342 -4.11 4.29 -25.81
C SER A 342 -3.15 5.00 -24.88
N VAL A 343 -2.95 4.49 -23.64
CA VAL A 343 -1.94 5.00 -22.71
C VAL A 343 -0.53 4.68 -23.22
N ASP A 344 -0.28 3.45 -23.68
CA ASP A 344 1.03 3.04 -24.21
C ASP A 344 1.46 3.93 -25.38
N GLN A 345 0.54 4.31 -26.25
CA GLN A 345 0.78 5.21 -27.39
C GLN A 345 1.23 6.64 -26.99
N LEU A 346 0.98 7.05 -25.75
CA LEU A 346 1.48 8.36 -25.26
C LEU A 346 2.99 8.36 -24.99
N PHE A 347 3.60 7.18 -24.90
CA PHE A 347 5.04 7.01 -24.64
C PHE A 347 5.86 6.71 -25.89
N ASP A 348 5.21 6.50 -27.03
CA ASP A 348 5.85 6.35 -28.35
C ASP A 348 6.19 7.74 -28.97
#